data_de80bbbdcaba6b82a6706859a4022d26
#
_entry.id   de80bbbdcaba6b82a6706859a4022d26
#
_cell.length_a   1.000
_cell.length_b   1.000
_cell.length_c   1.000
_cell.angle_alpha   90.00
_cell.angle_beta   90.00
_cell.angle_gamma   90.00
#
_symmetry.space_group_name_H-M   'P 1'
#
loop_
_entity.id
_entity.type
_entity.pdbx_description
1 polymer ?
#
loop_
_entity_poly.entity_id
_entity_poly.type
_entity_poly.pdbx_seq_one_letter_code
_entity_poly.pdbx_strand_id
1 'polypeptide(L)'
;MQISRWAISAKDHSATRQEVIRLDKNLIRSLDFCATASCFLIPDYLGEHRYWQVNYNGKPIRSIGKIPTEKDLASEIRPALAQAWRSFIDYNPHNGILAMVTQLGESIEIYNTKENTHTVLYGPNGEPRFKSIKGEGFPTGIMGFSDIVITDKYIYSVFQGIRFKDKLASYQRGEKPEDGGRYIYVFDLKGNPIQKYTLDKPIYGIDINEKTKTVIATCVESDEPIMEFKI
;
A
#
# COMPACT_ATOMS: atom_id res chain seq x y z
N MET A 1 4.96 15.22 8.59
CA MET A 1 4.80 14.80 7.18
C MET A 1 4.16 15.92 6.37
N GLN A 2 4.29 15.86 5.03
CA GLN A 2 3.69 16.84 4.13
C GLN A 2 3.33 16.17 2.80
N ILE A 3 2.31 16.71 2.14
CA ILE A 3 1.90 16.36 0.78
C ILE A 3 2.18 17.57 -0.10
N SER A 4 2.78 17.37 -1.26
CA SER A 4 3.00 18.43 -2.25
C SER A 4 2.09 18.23 -3.43
N ARG A 5 1.39 19.29 -3.85
CA ARG A 5 0.60 19.33 -5.07
C ARG A 5 1.38 20.00 -6.18
N TRP A 6 1.43 19.35 -7.33
CA TRP A 6 2.14 19.83 -8.50
C TRP A 6 1.18 19.99 -9.67
N ALA A 7 1.36 21.04 -10.44
CA ALA A 7 0.73 21.17 -11.76
C ALA A 7 1.72 20.71 -12.83
N ILE A 8 1.23 19.87 -13.74
CA ILE A 8 2.00 19.39 -14.88
C ILE A 8 1.48 20.13 -16.12
N SER A 9 2.38 20.80 -16.82
CA SER A 9 2.08 21.48 -18.07
C SER A 9 1.93 20.47 -19.21
N ALA A 10 0.78 20.44 -19.86
CA ALA A 10 0.58 19.58 -21.04
C ALA A 10 1.42 20.00 -22.24
N LYS A 11 1.96 21.23 -22.26
CA LYS A 11 2.69 21.80 -23.40
C LYS A 11 4.16 21.37 -23.44
N ASP A 12 4.84 21.38 -22.29
CA ASP A 12 6.27 21.17 -22.17
C ASP A 12 6.64 20.13 -21.12
N HIS A 13 5.61 19.45 -20.54
CA HIS A 13 5.74 18.44 -19.50
C HIS A 13 6.48 18.91 -18.23
N SER A 14 6.61 20.25 -18.06
CA SER A 14 7.19 20.80 -16.84
C SER A 14 6.28 20.60 -15.64
N ALA A 15 6.87 20.40 -14.46
CA ALA A 15 6.15 20.26 -13.20
C ALA A 15 6.42 21.47 -12.31
N THR A 16 5.37 22.17 -11.89
CA THR A 16 5.46 23.31 -10.97
C THR A 16 4.74 23.00 -9.67
N ARG A 17 5.46 23.12 -8.55
CA ARG A 17 4.88 22.91 -7.23
C ARG A 17 3.91 24.05 -6.91
N GLN A 18 2.63 23.72 -6.74
CA GLN A 18 1.56 24.65 -6.44
C GLN A 18 1.42 24.90 -4.93
N GLU A 19 1.52 23.82 -4.16
CA GLU A 19 1.19 23.87 -2.74
C GLU A 19 1.96 22.82 -1.95
N VAL A 20 2.24 23.13 -0.68
CA VAL A 20 2.73 22.17 0.32
C VAL A 20 1.74 22.14 1.48
N ILE A 21 1.07 21.01 1.63
CA ILE A 21 0.09 20.76 2.69
C ILE A 21 0.83 20.09 3.85
N ARG A 22 0.90 20.77 5.00
CA ARG A 22 1.45 20.18 6.22
C ARG A 22 0.40 19.35 6.92
N LEU A 23 0.69 18.07 7.11
CA LEU A 23 -0.19 17.16 7.81
C LEU A 23 -0.13 17.38 9.33
N ASP A 24 -1.23 17.06 10.01
CA ASP A 24 -1.30 17.06 11.47
C ASP A 24 -0.19 16.19 12.08
N LYS A 25 0.28 16.55 13.26
CA LYS A 25 1.38 15.85 13.94
C LYS A 25 1.07 14.38 14.27
N ASN A 26 -0.20 14.01 14.36
CA ASN A 26 -0.63 12.63 14.63
C ASN A 26 -0.63 11.75 13.38
N LEU A 27 -0.57 12.35 12.18
CA LEU A 27 -0.49 11.64 10.90
C LEU A 27 0.97 11.35 10.54
N ILE A 28 1.61 10.49 11.34
CA ILE A 28 3.04 10.18 11.23
C ILE A 28 3.27 8.85 10.53
N ARG A 29 4.41 8.73 9.86
CA ARG A 29 4.96 7.47 9.32
C ARG A 29 4.04 6.73 8.35
N SER A 30 3.00 7.36 7.81
CA SER A 30 2.20 6.73 6.78
C SER A 30 3.07 6.39 5.56
N LEU A 31 2.85 5.21 5.02
CA LEU A 31 3.60 4.72 3.88
C LEU A 31 3.10 5.36 2.59
N ASP A 32 1.79 5.58 2.52
CA ASP A 32 1.08 5.98 1.33
C ASP A 32 -0.17 6.79 1.68
N PHE A 33 -0.81 7.38 0.68
CA PHE A 33 -2.10 8.04 0.78
C PHE A 33 -2.80 8.07 -0.58
N CYS A 34 -4.10 8.15 -0.59
CA CYS A 34 -4.85 8.46 -1.81
C CYS A 34 -5.72 9.71 -1.63
N ALA A 35 -6.03 10.38 -2.74
CA ALA A 35 -6.88 11.53 -2.78
C ALA A 35 -8.28 11.17 -3.31
N THR A 36 -9.32 11.69 -2.67
CA THR A 36 -10.70 11.62 -3.14
C THR A 36 -11.14 12.99 -3.66
N ALA A 37 -12.39 13.15 -4.05
CA ALA A 37 -12.91 14.47 -4.42
C ALA A 37 -12.96 15.48 -3.24
N SER A 38 -12.92 15.02 -1.98
CA SER A 38 -13.17 15.84 -0.80
C SER A 38 -12.08 15.78 0.27
N CYS A 39 -11.22 14.78 0.26
CA CYS A 39 -10.22 14.58 1.31
C CYS A 39 -9.09 13.66 0.87
N PHE A 40 -8.04 13.59 1.68
CA PHE A 40 -7.07 12.49 1.62
C PHE A 40 -7.52 11.33 2.51
N LEU A 41 -7.20 10.11 2.10
CA LEU A 41 -7.29 8.90 2.90
C LEU A 41 -5.86 8.48 3.25
N ILE A 42 -5.55 8.40 4.53
CA ILE A 42 -4.19 8.17 5.03
C ILE A 42 -4.23 7.02 6.04
N PRO A 43 -3.51 5.91 5.82
CA PRO A 43 -3.43 4.82 6.78
C PRO A 43 -2.95 5.29 8.16
N ASP A 44 -3.58 4.78 9.23
CA ASP A 44 -3.16 5.07 10.60
C ASP A 44 -1.90 4.29 10.97
N TYR A 45 -1.00 4.94 11.70
CA TYR A 45 0.23 4.34 12.17
C TYR A 45 0.35 4.32 13.70
N LEU A 46 -0.69 4.75 14.40
CA LEU A 46 -0.75 4.73 15.87
C LEU A 46 -1.38 3.43 16.41
N GLY A 47 -2.08 2.69 15.55
CA GLY A 47 -2.69 1.40 15.88
C GLY A 47 -4.06 1.49 16.53
N GLU A 48 -4.67 2.65 16.57
CA GLU A 48 -6.01 2.87 17.12
C GLU A 48 -7.09 2.69 16.06
N HIS A 49 -6.78 3.09 14.83
CA HIS A 49 -7.70 3.07 13.69
C HIS A 49 -7.06 2.39 12.49
N ARG A 50 -7.80 2.27 11.40
CA ARG A 50 -7.24 1.71 10.17
C ARG A 50 -6.76 2.78 9.21
N TYR A 51 -7.53 3.85 9.03
CA TYR A 51 -7.13 5.01 8.26
C TYR A 51 -7.88 6.27 8.70
N TRP A 52 -7.35 7.41 8.29
CA TRP A 52 -7.90 8.73 8.53
C TRP A 52 -8.46 9.34 7.26
N GLN A 53 -9.59 10.03 7.37
CA GLN A 53 -9.99 11.05 6.42
C GLN A 53 -9.38 12.38 6.87
N VAL A 54 -8.65 13.03 5.96
CA VAL A 54 -7.89 14.25 6.23
C VAL A 54 -8.27 15.29 5.19
N ASN A 55 -8.66 16.48 5.61
CA ASN A 55 -9.03 17.53 4.67
C ASN A 55 -7.80 18.05 3.89
N TYR A 56 -8.04 18.80 2.83
CA TYR A 56 -6.98 19.34 1.98
C TYR A 56 -6.09 20.39 2.68
N ASN A 57 -6.41 20.80 3.90
CA ASN A 57 -5.54 21.61 4.76
C ASN A 57 -4.66 20.76 5.70
N GLY A 58 -4.67 19.44 5.55
CA GLY A 58 -3.86 18.50 6.33
C GLY A 58 -4.40 18.19 7.71
N LYS A 59 -5.67 18.51 8.01
CA LYS A 59 -6.29 18.27 9.32
C LYS A 59 -7.18 17.02 9.29
N PRO A 60 -7.10 16.16 10.31
CA PRO A 60 -8.00 15.01 10.46
C PRO A 60 -9.46 15.47 10.51
N ILE A 61 -10.33 14.78 9.77
CA ILE A 61 -11.78 14.91 9.80
C ILE A 61 -12.35 13.84 10.75
N ARG A 62 -12.00 12.58 10.47
CA ARG A 62 -12.39 11.43 11.27
C ARG A 62 -11.47 10.23 11.02
N SER A 63 -11.45 9.33 11.96
CA SER A 63 -10.82 8.01 11.83
C SER A 63 -11.84 6.94 11.42
N ILE A 64 -11.38 5.90 10.75
CA ILE A 64 -12.23 4.82 10.23
C ILE A 64 -11.61 3.47 10.53
N GLY A 65 -12.47 2.54 10.94
CA GLY A 65 -12.13 1.15 11.17
C GLY A 65 -11.16 0.92 12.33
N LYS A 66 -10.85 -0.33 12.54
CA LYS A 66 -9.78 -0.81 13.43
C LYS A 66 -8.90 -1.76 12.64
N ILE A 67 -7.67 -1.96 13.09
CA ILE A 67 -6.82 -3.00 12.52
C ILE A 67 -7.52 -4.34 12.70
N PRO A 68 -7.76 -5.12 11.62
CA PRO A 68 -8.54 -6.35 11.68
C PRO A 68 -7.69 -7.52 12.23
N THR A 69 -7.44 -7.50 13.53
CA THR A 69 -6.76 -8.57 14.26
C THR A 69 -7.67 -9.15 15.34
N GLU A 70 -7.61 -10.45 15.52
CA GLU A 70 -8.31 -11.15 16.62
C GLU A 70 -7.52 -11.11 17.94
N LYS A 71 -6.28 -10.60 17.90
CA LYS A 71 -5.41 -10.55 19.06
C LYS A 71 -5.82 -9.41 19.98
N ASP A 72 -6.13 -9.75 21.22
CA ASP A 72 -6.25 -8.75 22.30
C ASP A 72 -4.84 -8.32 22.72
N LEU A 73 -4.44 -7.15 22.27
CA LEU A 73 -3.09 -6.62 22.50
C LEU A 73 -3.14 -5.43 23.46
N ALA A 74 -2.25 -5.44 24.42
CA ALA A 74 -2.04 -4.31 25.33
C ALA A 74 -1.70 -3.03 24.54
N SER A 75 -2.08 -1.88 25.10
CA SER A 75 -1.92 -0.56 24.45
C SER A 75 -0.49 -0.26 24.00
N GLU A 76 0.49 -0.76 24.77
CA GLU A 76 1.92 -0.58 24.49
C GLU A 76 2.38 -1.30 23.22
N ILE A 77 1.62 -2.31 22.77
CA ILE A 77 1.94 -3.10 21.58
C ILE A 77 1.27 -2.53 20.32
N ARG A 78 0.29 -1.63 20.45
CA ARG A 78 -0.42 -1.05 19.31
C ARG A 78 0.47 -0.38 18.25
N PRO A 79 1.53 0.35 18.61
CA PRO A 79 2.45 0.89 17.59
C PRO A 79 3.16 -0.20 16.80
N ALA A 80 3.51 -1.32 17.43
CA ALA A 80 4.11 -2.47 16.76
C ALA A 80 3.11 -3.17 15.83
N LEU A 81 1.84 -3.28 16.25
CA LEU A 81 0.75 -3.78 15.41
C LEU A 81 0.54 -2.89 14.19
N ALA A 82 0.47 -1.55 14.38
CA ALA A 82 0.32 -0.61 13.28
C ALA A 82 1.48 -0.71 12.27
N GLN A 83 2.69 -0.90 12.75
CA GLN A 83 3.85 -1.12 11.90
C GLN A 83 3.76 -2.43 11.10
N ALA A 84 3.27 -3.51 11.69
CA ALA A 84 3.06 -4.77 10.99
C ALA A 84 1.96 -4.66 9.91
N TRP A 85 0.92 -3.87 10.18
CA TRP A 85 -0.20 -3.61 9.29
C TRP A 85 0.00 -2.39 8.37
N ARG A 86 1.19 -1.88 8.28
CA ARG A 86 1.58 -0.81 7.36
C ARG A 86 1.17 -1.16 5.93
N SER A 87 0.46 -0.26 5.25
CA SER A 87 -0.21 -0.59 3.99
C SER A 87 -0.05 0.49 2.95
N PHE A 88 -0.04 0.05 1.69
CA PHE A 88 -0.36 0.87 0.54
C PHE A 88 -1.87 0.96 0.39
N ILE A 89 -2.37 2.03 -0.22
CA ILE A 89 -3.79 2.35 -0.29
C ILE A 89 -4.13 2.97 -1.62
N ASP A 90 -5.24 2.55 -2.22
CA ASP A 90 -5.81 3.21 -3.39
C ASP A 90 -7.34 3.29 -3.29
N TYR A 91 -7.93 4.24 -4.01
CA TYR A 91 -9.35 4.49 -4.05
C TYR A 91 -9.82 4.83 -5.45
N ASN A 92 -10.79 4.09 -5.97
CA ASN A 92 -11.43 4.39 -7.23
C ASN A 92 -12.81 5.06 -7.00
N PRO A 93 -12.98 6.35 -7.36
CA PRO A 93 -14.24 7.06 -7.15
C PRO A 93 -15.41 6.56 -8.03
N HIS A 94 -15.13 5.91 -9.16
CA HIS A 94 -16.16 5.42 -10.06
C HIS A 94 -16.93 4.25 -9.46
N ASN A 95 -16.23 3.29 -8.87
CA ASN A 95 -16.86 2.13 -8.23
C ASN A 95 -17.01 2.28 -6.71
N GLY A 96 -16.32 3.24 -6.08
CA GLY A 96 -16.37 3.49 -4.63
C GLY A 96 -15.58 2.49 -3.81
N ILE A 97 -14.66 1.75 -4.43
CA ILE A 97 -13.79 0.80 -3.76
C ILE A 97 -12.54 1.53 -3.23
N LEU A 98 -12.29 1.35 -1.96
CA LEU A 98 -11.00 1.61 -1.31
C LEU A 98 -10.38 0.26 -0.98
N ALA A 99 -9.12 0.06 -1.32
CA ALA A 99 -8.41 -1.13 -0.89
C ALA A 99 -7.05 -0.78 -0.26
N MET A 100 -6.61 -1.64 0.64
CA MET A 100 -5.34 -1.53 1.34
C MET A 100 -4.63 -2.87 1.31
N VAL A 101 -3.33 -2.86 1.03
CA VAL A 101 -2.49 -4.07 1.01
C VAL A 101 -1.31 -3.91 1.94
N THR A 102 -1.03 -4.94 2.74
CA THR A 102 0.03 -4.85 3.75
C THR A 102 1.43 -5.01 3.15
N GLN A 103 2.34 -4.09 3.51
CA GLN A 103 3.74 -4.18 3.12
C GLN A 103 4.46 -5.38 3.77
N LEU A 104 4.12 -5.69 5.00
CA LEU A 104 4.81 -6.68 5.84
C LEU A 104 3.96 -7.92 6.09
N GLY A 105 3.12 -8.28 5.12
CA GLY A 105 2.20 -9.42 5.21
C GLY A 105 1.51 -9.69 3.88
N GLU A 106 0.51 -10.56 3.91
CA GLU A 106 -0.28 -11.00 2.75
C GLU A 106 -1.76 -10.67 2.93
N SER A 107 -2.06 -9.50 3.51
CA SER A 107 -3.45 -9.12 3.76
C SER A 107 -3.91 -8.06 2.79
N ILE A 108 -5.15 -8.21 2.33
CA ILE A 108 -5.87 -7.22 1.52
C ILE A 108 -7.16 -6.86 2.24
N GLU A 109 -7.40 -5.59 2.41
CA GLU A 109 -8.66 -5.05 2.93
C GLU A 109 -9.37 -4.30 1.80
N ILE A 110 -10.67 -4.56 1.65
CA ILE A 110 -11.50 -3.94 0.63
C ILE A 110 -12.70 -3.30 1.31
N TYR A 111 -12.85 -2.01 1.16
CA TYR A 111 -13.98 -1.21 1.62
C TYR A 111 -14.81 -0.79 0.41
N ASN A 112 -16.06 -1.20 0.35
CA ASN A 112 -17.01 -0.64 -0.59
C ASN A 112 -17.74 0.52 0.09
N THR A 113 -17.36 1.74 -0.26
CA THR A 113 -17.90 2.94 0.38
C THR A 113 -19.34 3.24 0.00
N LYS A 114 -19.85 2.67 -1.12
CA LYS A 114 -21.24 2.81 -1.57
C LYS A 114 -22.18 1.86 -0.83
N GLU A 115 -21.71 0.64 -0.57
CA GLU A 115 -22.48 -0.42 0.11
C GLU A 115 -22.18 -0.47 1.61
N ASN A 116 -21.21 0.29 2.09
CA ASN A 116 -20.73 0.31 3.46
C ASN A 116 -20.33 -1.09 3.97
N THR A 117 -19.62 -1.84 3.11
CA THR A 117 -19.09 -3.17 3.44
C THR A 117 -17.57 -3.13 3.59
N HIS A 118 -17.03 -4.03 4.41
CA HIS A 118 -15.60 -4.21 4.62
C HIS A 118 -15.28 -5.70 4.61
N THR A 119 -14.32 -6.08 3.78
CA THR A 119 -13.83 -7.45 3.64
C THR A 119 -12.33 -7.48 3.89
N VAL A 120 -11.87 -8.47 4.64
CA VAL A 120 -10.45 -8.73 4.87
C VAL A 120 -10.11 -10.10 4.33
N LEU A 121 -9.06 -10.16 3.53
CA LEU A 121 -8.56 -11.39 2.94
C LEU A 121 -7.11 -11.61 3.38
N TYR A 122 -6.79 -12.85 3.65
CA TYR A 122 -5.46 -13.27 4.09
C TYR A 122 -4.87 -14.26 3.10
N GLY A 123 -3.58 -14.09 2.81
CA GLY A 123 -2.81 -15.12 2.14
C GLY A 123 -2.52 -16.32 3.08
N PRO A 124 -1.76 -17.31 2.58
CA PRO A 124 -1.51 -18.57 3.30
C PRO A 124 -0.87 -18.41 4.69
N ASN A 125 -0.17 -17.29 4.94
CA ASN A 125 0.50 -17.05 6.22
C ASN A 125 -0.39 -16.34 7.25
N GLY A 126 -1.63 -15.98 6.89
CA GLY A 126 -2.58 -15.30 7.77
C GLY A 126 -2.22 -13.85 8.02
N GLU A 127 -2.54 -13.35 9.24
CA GLU A 127 -2.25 -11.99 9.65
C GLU A 127 -0.74 -11.64 9.58
N PRO A 128 -0.39 -10.36 9.36
CA PRO A 128 0.98 -9.86 9.45
C PRO A 128 1.64 -10.25 10.77
N ARG A 129 2.81 -10.89 10.70
CA ARG A 129 3.53 -11.42 11.87
C ARG A 129 4.61 -10.47 12.33
N PHE A 130 4.68 -10.24 13.62
CA PHE A 130 5.70 -9.38 14.23
C PHE A 130 6.08 -9.86 15.64
N LYS A 131 7.22 -9.37 16.12
CA LYS A 131 7.60 -9.38 17.54
C LYS A 131 7.65 -7.94 18.02
N SER A 132 7.17 -7.67 19.21
CA SER A 132 7.35 -6.37 19.85
C SER A 132 8.58 -6.42 20.76
N ILE A 133 9.49 -5.46 20.56
CA ILE A 133 10.67 -5.28 21.42
C ILE A 133 10.69 -3.81 21.83
N LYS A 134 10.49 -3.54 23.11
CA LYS A 134 10.42 -2.18 23.66
C LYS A 134 9.39 -1.27 22.93
N GLY A 135 8.24 -1.84 22.55
CA GLY A 135 7.19 -1.11 21.84
C GLY A 135 7.39 -0.95 20.34
N GLU A 136 8.53 -1.36 19.78
CA GLU A 136 8.76 -1.36 18.34
C GLU A 136 8.40 -2.72 17.71
N GLY A 137 7.81 -2.68 16.52
CA GLY A 137 7.43 -3.86 15.76
C GLY A 137 8.56 -4.35 14.85
N PHE A 138 8.97 -5.60 15.04
CA PHE A 138 9.91 -6.25 14.15
C PHE A 138 9.16 -7.27 13.30
N PRO A 139 9.06 -7.09 11.97
CA PRO A 139 8.38 -8.05 11.10
C PRO A 139 9.11 -9.40 11.13
N THR A 140 8.34 -10.48 11.21
CA THR A 140 8.86 -11.85 11.23
C THR A 140 8.26 -12.73 10.15
N GLY A 141 7.35 -12.14 9.35
CA GLY A 141 6.64 -12.85 8.29
C GLY A 141 7.29 -12.68 6.92
N ILE A 142 6.53 -12.17 6.01
CA ILE A 142 6.86 -12.05 4.59
C ILE A 142 6.87 -10.57 4.19
N MET A 143 7.76 -10.21 3.28
CA MET A 143 7.66 -8.95 2.53
C MET A 143 6.51 -9.13 1.55
N GLY A 144 5.46 -8.40 1.76
CA GLY A 144 4.20 -8.56 1.04
C GLY A 144 4.11 -7.66 -0.18
N PHE A 145 3.20 -6.70 -0.12
CA PHE A 145 2.91 -5.84 -1.25
C PHE A 145 3.76 -4.57 -1.26
N SER A 146 4.04 -4.04 -2.45
CA SER A 146 4.76 -2.77 -2.63
C SER A 146 3.94 -1.70 -3.31
N ASP A 147 2.78 -2.04 -3.88
CA ASP A 147 1.86 -1.08 -4.49
C ASP A 147 0.49 -1.70 -4.75
N ILE A 148 -0.53 -0.85 -4.98
CA ILE A 148 -1.89 -1.22 -5.32
C ILE A 148 -2.52 -0.19 -6.26
N VAL A 149 -3.25 -0.66 -7.27
CA VAL A 149 -4.05 0.17 -8.18
C VAL A 149 -5.43 -0.45 -8.35
N ILE A 150 -6.47 0.37 -8.23
CA ILE A 150 -7.87 -0.04 -8.40
C ILE A 150 -8.41 0.56 -9.69
N THR A 151 -8.73 -0.29 -10.65
CA THR A 151 -9.43 0.10 -11.88
C THR A 151 -10.95 -0.01 -11.70
N ASP A 152 -11.71 0.23 -12.76
CA ASP A 152 -13.17 0.07 -12.70
C ASP A 152 -13.62 -1.38 -12.50
N LYS A 153 -12.75 -2.36 -12.78
CA LYS A 153 -13.09 -3.79 -12.78
C LYS A 153 -12.26 -4.63 -11.83
N TYR A 154 -11.01 -4.26 -11.60
CA TYR A 154 -10.02 -5.09 -10.91
C TYR A 154 -9.19 -4.31 -9.92
N ILE A 155 -8.60 -5.05 -8.99
CA ILE A 155 -7.56 -4.60 -8.08
C ILE A 155 -6.25 -5.27 -8.50
N TYR A 156 -5.23 -4.48 -8.80
CA TYR A 156 -3.89 -4.95 -9.15
C TYR A 156 -2.95 -4.63 -7.99
N SER A 157 -2.08 -5.55 -7.64
CA SER A 157 -1.11 -5.29 -6.57
C SER A 157 0.21 -6.00 -6.84
N VAL A 158 1.32 -5.29 -6.60
CA VAL A 158 2.68 -5.81 -6.72
C VAL A 158 3.02 -6.58 -5.45
N PHE A 159 3.48 -7.84 -5.60
CA PHE A 159 3.79 -8.71 -4.48
C PHE A 159 5.23 -9.23 -4.54
N GLN A 160 5.95 -9.14 -3.42
CA GLN A 160 7.32 -9.63 -3.28
C GLN A 160 7.38 -11.10 -2.93
N GLY A 161 6.75 -11.50 -1.84
CA GLY A 161 6.69 -12.88 -1.40
C GLY A 161 7.97 -13.43 -0.75
N ILE A 162 8.94 -12.59 -0.41
CA ILE A 162 10.22 -12.99 0.19
C ILE A 162 10.06 -13.01 1.71
N ARG A 163 10.49 -14.11 2.37
CA ARG A 163 10.48 -14.15 3.83
C ARG A 163 11.49 -13.15 4.40
N PHE A 164 11.08 -12.40 5.39
CA PHE A 164 11.94 -11.39 6.01
C PHE A 164 13.27 -11.97 6.51
N LYS A 165 13.24 -13.17 7.11
CA LYS A 165 14.44 -13.86 7.57
C LYS A 165 15.41 -14.19 6.43
N ASP A 166 14.89 -14.53 5.24
CA ASP A 166 15.73 -14.91 4.10
C ASP A 166 16.38 -13.65 3.48
N LYS A 167 15.63 -12.55 3.41
CA LYS A 167 16.17 -11.23 3.02
C LYS A 167 17.28 -10.77 3.96
N LEU A 168 17.09 -10.92 5.27
CA LEU A 168 18.09 -10.58 6.27
C LEU A 168 19.34 -11.47 6.15
N ALA A 169 19.15 -12.77 5.95
CA ALA A 169 20.27 -13.71 5.77
C ALA A 169 21.11 -13.38 4.52
N SER A 170 20.48 -12.93 3.42
CA SER A 170 21.19 -12.47 2.22
C SER A 170 22.07 -11.25 2.53
N TYR A 171 21.56 -10.26 3.24
CA TYR A 171 22.36 -9.11 3.67
C TYR A 171 23.57 -9.53 4.55
N GLN A 172 23.36 -10.47 5.48
CA GLN A 172 24.44 -10.97 6.33
C GLN A 172 25.55 -11.70 5.56
N ARG A 173 25.22 -12.29 4.40
CA ARG A 173 26.20 -12.88 3.48
C ARG A 173 26.87 -11.87 2.54
N GLY A 174 26.51 -10.58 2.64
CA GLY A 174 26.98 -9.54 1.73
C GLY A 174 26.31 -9.55 0.34
N GLU A 175 25.23 -10.32 0.19
CA GLU A 175 24.41 -10.34 -1.03
C GLU A 175 23.47 -9.11 -1.03
N LYS A 176 23.16 -8.60 -2.22
CA LYS A 176 22.10 -7.60 -2.39
C LYS A 176 20.82 -8.34 -2.81
N PRO A 177 19.89 -8.62 -1.89
CA PRO A 177 18.62 -9.24 -2.27
C PRO A 177 17.82 -8.30 -3.17
N GLU A 178 17.02 -8.88 -4.07
CA GLU A 178 16.14 -8.10 -4.95
C GLU A 178 15.26 -7.16 -4.14
N ASP A 179 15.09 -5.95 -4.66
CA ASP A 179 14.20 -4.94 -4.09
C ASP A 179 13.02 -4.72 -5.04
N GLY A 180 11.80 -4.97 -4.53
CA GLY A 180 10.56 -4.98 -5.32
C GLY A 180 9.94 -6.36 -5.46
N GLY A 181 8.80 -6.42 -6.16
CA GLY A 181 8.02 -7.63 -6.39
C GLY A 181 8.14 -8.14 -7.82
N ARG A 182 8.15 -9.46 -7.99
CA ARG A 182 8.09 -10.11 -9.31
C ARG A 182 6.69 -10.56 -9.71
N TYR A 183 5.70 -10.33 -8.87
CA TYR A 183 4.35 -10.79 -9.12
C TYR A 183 3.38 -9.61 -9.12
N ILE A 184 2.48 -9.60 -10.11
CA ILE A 184 1.29 -8.77 -10.07
C ILE A 184 0.11 -9.71 -9.85
N TYR A 185 -0.53 -9.59 -8.69
CA TYR A 185 -1.80 -10.26 -8.42
C TYR A 185 -2.97 -9.39 -8.87
N VAL A 186 -3.94 -10.01 -9.51
CA VAL A 186 -5.18 -9.38 -9.95
C VAL A 186 -6.35 -10.02 -9.22
N PHE A 187 -7.17 -9.18 -8.63
CA PHE A 187 -8.39 -9.59 -7.93
C PHE A 187 -9.59 -8.88 -8.55
N ASP A 188 -10.76 -9.50 -8.45
CA ASP A 188 -12.00 -8.76 -8.68
C ASP A 188 -12.25 -7.75 -7.53
N LEU A 189 -13.28 -6.91 -7.66
CA LEU A 189 -13.60 -5.89 -6.65
C LEU A 189 -14.15 -6.49 -5.33
N LYS A 190 -14.36 -7.80 -5.26
CA LYS A 190 -14.72 -8.55 -4.06
C LYS A 190 -13.52 -9.24 -3.40
N GLY A 191 -12.35 -9.21 -4.09
CA GLY A 191 -11.12 -9.82 -3.62
C GLY A 191 -10.90 -11.27 -4.07
N ASN A 192 -11.72 -11.79 -4.95
CA ASN A 192 -11.44 -13.11 -5.52
C ASN A 192 -10.23 -13.04 -6.47
N PRO A 193 -9.25 -13.95 -6.35
CA PRO A 193 -8.10 -13.96 -7.22
C PRO A 193 -8.51 -14.34 -8.66
N ILE A 194 -8.13 -13.50 -9.63
CA ILE A 194 -8.45 -13.67 -11.05
C ILE A 194 -7.22 -14.13 -11.83
N GLN A 195 -6.08 -13.45 -11.62
CA GLN A 195 -4.87 -13.65 -12.42
C GLN A 195 -3.62 -13.39 -11.59
N LYS A 196 -2.53 -14.03 -11.97
CA LYS A 196 -1.18 -13.74 -11.48
C LYS A 196 -0.24 -13.58 -12.67
N TYR A 197 0.43 -12.44 -12.76
CA TYR A 197 1.53 -12.26 -13.69
C TYR A 197 2.86 -12.45 -12.97
N THR A 198 3.82 -13.09 -13.66
CA THR A 198 5.19 -13.23 -13.18
C THR A 198 6.08 -12.42 -14.10
N LEU A 199 6.86 -11.50 -13.53
CA LEU A 199 7.73 -10.58 -14.25
C LEU A 199 9.16 -11.11 -14.25
N ASP A 200 9.89 -10.77 -15.29
CA ASP A 200 11.31 -11.09 -15.44
C ASP A 200 12.22 -10.17 -14.60
N LYS A 201 11.70 -9.00 -14.19
CA LYS A 201 12.38 -8.03 -13.33
C LYS A 201 11.53 -7.64 -12.12
N PRO A 202 12.14 -7.32 -10.97
CA PRO A 202 11.41 -6.81 -9.82
C PRO A 202 10.95 -5.37 -10.08
N ILE A 203 9.73 -5.06 -9.65
CA ILE A 203 9.11 -3.73 -9.75
C ILE A 203 8.61 -3.27 -8.38
N TYR A 204 8.45 -1.96 -8.22
CA TYR A 204 7.96 -1.37 -6.97
C TYR A 204 6.55 -0.84 -7.09
N GLY A 205 6.33 0.09 -8.00
CA GLY A 205 5.06 0.75 -8.24
C GLY A 205 4.51 0.40 -9.62
N ILE A 206 3.19 0.48 -9.77
CA ILE A 206 2.48 0.23 -11.03
C ILE A 206 1.43 1.30 -11.31
N ASP A 207 1.15 1.49 -12.59
CA ASP A 207 -0.07 2.11 -13.09
C ASP A 207 -0.64 1.26 -14.23
N ILE A 208 -1.97 1.18 -14.32
CA ILE A 208 -2.67 0.24 -15.19
C ILE A 208 -3.54 0.98 -16.20
N ASN A 209 -3.31 0.68 -17.47
CA ASN A 209 -4.23 1.09 -18.54
C ASN A 209 -4.93 -0.15 -19.11
N GLU A 210 -6.14 -0.42 -18.64
CA GLU A 210 -6.94 -1.57 -19.11
C GLU A 210 -7.34 -1.48 -20.59
N LYS A 211 -7.47 -0.26 -21.16
CA LYS A 211 -7.85 -0.09 -22.56
C LYS A 211 -6.75 -0.54 -23.50
N THR A 212 -5.50 -0.22 -23.16
CA THR A 212 -4.32 -0.64 -23.95
C THR A 212 -3.72 -1.95 -23.48
N LYS A 213 -4.22 -2.50 -22.38
CA LYS A 213 -3.65 -3.67 -21.67
C LYS A 213 -2.17 -3.47 -21.34
N THR A 214 -1.86 -2.31 -20.79
CA THR A 214 -0.49 -1.89 -20.49
C THR A 214 -0.35 -1.65 -18.99
N VAL A 215 0.75 -2.13 -18.43
CA VAL A 215 1.23 -1.79 -17.09
C VAL A 215 2.46 -0.92 -17.25
N ILE A 216 2.45 0.27 -16.66
CA ILE A 216 3.64 1.08 -16.47
C ILE A 216 4.14 0.78 -15.06
N ALA A 217 5.42 0.46 -14.92
CA ALA A 217 5.99 0.07 -13.64
C ALA A 217 7.29 0.82 -13.34
N THR A 218 7.60 0.95 -12.05
CA THR A 218 8.88 1.49 -11.59
C THR A 218 9.80 0.35 -11.12
N CYS A 219 11.08 0.40 -11.56
CA CYS A 219 12.11 -0.54 -11.14
C CYS A 219 13.28 0.23 -10.53
N VAL A 220 13.70 -0.13 -9.31
CA VAL A 220 14.80 0.55 -8.61
C VAL A 220 16.18 -0.07 -8.91
N GLU A 221 16.21 -1.19 -9.61
CA GLU A 221 17.44 -1.94 -9.94
C GLU A 221 17.91 -1.75 -11.37
N SER A 222 17.19 -0.95 -12.16
CA SER A 222 17.49 -0.71 -13.58
C SER A 222 17.96 0.73 -13.81
N ASP A 223 18.89 0.92 -14.73
CA ASP A 223 19.26 2.26 -15.24
C ASP A 223 18.09 2.92 -15.99
N GLU A 224 17.15 2.11 -16.49
CA GLU A 224 15.85 2.54 -17.01
C GLU A 224 14.76 2.26 -15.95
N PRO A 225 14.46 3.23 -15.07
CA PRO A 225 13.59 3.00 -13.91
C PRO A 225 12.10 2.88 -14.27
N ILE A 226 11.70 3.28 -15.47
CA ILE A 226 10.31 3.16 -15.96
C ILE A 226 10.26 2.05 -16.99
N MET A 227 9.36 1.10 -16.77
CA MET A 227 9.17 -0.08 -17.61
C MET A 227 7.72 -0.19 -18.07
N GLU A 228 7.51 -0.74 -19.26
CA GLU A 228 6.19 -1.04 -19.80
C GLU A 228 6.05 -2.54 -20.03
N PHE A 229 4.93 -3.11 -19.59
CA PHE A 229 4.56 -4.51 -19.82
C PHE A 229 3.19 -4.57 -20.49
N LYS A 230 2.98 -5.61 -21.31
CA LYS A 230 1.65 -5.97 -21.81
C LYS A 230 1.05 -7.08 -20.95
N ILE A 231 -0.25 -6.95 -20.64
CA ILE A 231 -1.02 -7.88 -19.80
C ILE A 231 -2.25 -8.41 -20.53
#